data_1a0cd6d8a59f69a4b4a111d895a4a600
#
_entry.id   1a0cd6d8a59f69a4b4a111d895a4a600
#
_cell.length_a   1.000
_cell.length_b   1.000
_cell.length_c   1.000
_cell.angle_alpha   90.00
_cell.angle_beta   90.00
_cell.angle_gamma   90.00
#
_symmetry.space_group_name_H-M   'P 1'
#
loop_
_entity.id
_entity.type
_entity.pdbx_description
1 polymer ?
#
loop_
_entity_poly.entity_id
_entity_poly.type
_entity_poly.pdbx_seq_one_letter_code
_entity_poly.pdbx_strand_id
1 'polypeptide(L)'
;MDFLIVLKALMMGLVEGFTEFLPISSTGHLIVFGNLIGFHSNHKVFEIAIQLGAVLAVVFEYWQRFSNVLHGVGKDRKANRFVLNLAIAFIPAAVMGLLFDKQIKEYLFNPLSVAVMLVLGGFFILWVEKRQSRAEPKIADVDALRPIDALMIGVAQVFALVPGTSRSGSTVMGGMLWGIERKTATEFSFFLAVPMMVAATAYDVLKHYRFFTLHDVGLILIGFIAAFVSGLVAVKALLKFVSKKNYIPFAYYRIVFGIVIIILWLSGWISWE
;
A
#
# COMPACT_ATOMS: atom_id res chain seq x y z
N MET A 1 -15.02 -22.75 -14.90
CA MET A 1 -15.15 -21.50 -14.10
C MET A 1 -16.31 -20.69 -14.67
N ASP A 2 -17.16 -20.18 -13.82
CA ASP A 2 -18.23 -19.27 -14.23
C ASP A 2 -17.61 -17.95 -14.75
N PHE A 3 -18.06 -17.49 -15.93
CA PHE A 3 -17.55 -16.27 -16.55
C PHE A 3 -17.71 -15.04 -15.64
N LEU A 4 -18.80 -14.97 -14.88
CA LEU A 4 -19.06 -13.87 -13.97
C LEU A 4 -18.03 -13.79 -12.82
N ILE A 5 -17.64 -14.94 -12.24
CA ILE A 5 -16.67 -14.98 -11.16
C ILE A 5 -15.25 -14.62 -11.66
N VAL A 6 -14.93 -15.02 -12.90
CA VAL A 6 -13.67 -14.63 -13.57
C VAL A 6 -13.61 -13.12 -13.77
N LEU A 7 -14.71 -12.51 -14.22
CA LEU A 7 -14.78 -11.06 -14.40
C LEU A 7 -14.63 -10.32 -13.06
N LYS A 8 -15.27 -10.81 -12.00
CA LYS A 8 -15.13 -10.24 -10.65
C LYS A 8 -13.68 -10.32 -10.15
N ALA A 9 -13.01 -11.46 -10.31
CA ALA A 9 -11.61 -11.64 -9.94
C ALA A 9 -10.68 -10.68 -10.71
N LEU A 10 -10.90 -10.53 -12.02
CA LEU A 10 -10.18 -9.57 -12.85
C LEU A 10 -10.36 -8.13 -12.33
N MET A 11 -11.58 -7.72 -12.05
CA MET A 11 -11.90 -6.38 -11.55
C MET A 11 -11.27 -6.11 -10.18
N MET A 12 -11.30 -7.08 -9.26
CA MET A 12 -10.65 -6.96 -7.95
C MET A 12 -9.14 -6.80 -8.09
N GLY A 13 -8.50 -7.56 -8.98
CA GLY A 13 -7.07 -7.40 -9.28
C GLY A 13 -6.73 -6.03 -9.87
N LEU A 14 -7.55 -5.52 -10.79
CA LEU A 14 -7.38 -4.17 -11.34
C LEU A 14 -7.50 -3.09 -10.25
N VAL A 15 -8.50 -3.20 -9.37
CA VAL A 15 -8.68 -2.27 -8.24
C VAL A 15 -7.46 -2.29 -7.34
N GLU A 16 -6.98 -3.48 -6.95
CA GLU A 16 -5.78 -3.60 -6.12
C GLU A 16 -4.57 -2.92 -6.74
N GLY A 17 -4.21 -3.28 -7.98
CA GLY A 17 -3.02 -2.74 -8.61
C GLY A 17 -3.09 -1.23 -8.83
N PHE A 18 -4.24 -0.67 -9.19
CA PHE A 18 -4.40 0.78 -9.31
C PHE A 18 -4.34 1.51 -7.98
N THR A 19 -4.83 0.92 -6.89
CA THR A 19 -5.01 1.65 -5.64
C THR A 19 -3.91 1.42 -4.60
N GLU A 20 -3.13 0.33 -4.71
CA GLU A 20 -2.14 -0.04 -3.69
C GLU A 20 -1.02 1.00 -3.53
N PHE A 21 -0.52 1.55 -4.63
CA PHE A 21 0.57 2.52 -4.61
C PHE A 21 0.13 3.97 -4.46
N LEU A 22 -1.13 4.25 -4.76
CA LEU A 22 -1.73 5.56 -4.58
C LEU A 22 -2.03 5.80 -3.09
N PRO A 23 -1.94 7.04 -2.60
CA PRO A 23 -2.22 7.33 -1.19
C PRO A 23 -3.73 7.37 -0.89
N ILE A 24 -4.50 6.36 -1.37
CA ILE A 24 -5.97 6.32 -1.31
C ILE A 24 -6.55 5.08 -0.60
N SER A 25 -5.71 4.18 -0.10
CA SER A 25 -6.07 2.93 0.60
C SER A 25 -6.74 1.87 -0.28
N SER A 26 -5.94 0.94 -0.81
CA SER A 26 -6.44 -0.24 -1.56
C SER A 26 -7.43 -1.07 -0.74
N THR A 27 -7.15 -1.28 0.54
CA THR A 27 -8.04 -2.02 1.46
C THR A 27 -9.46 -1.45 1.46
N GLY A 28 -9.60 -0.12 1.57
CA GLY A 28 -10.93 0.52 1.53
C GLY A 28 -11.65 0.28 0.21
N HIS A 29 -10.93 0.33 -0.91
CA HIS A 29 -11.48 0.08 -2.24
C HIS A 29 -11.90 -1.38 -2.43
N LEU A 30 -11.04 -2.33 -2.06
CA LEU A 30 -11.34 -3.76 -2.19
C LEU A 30 -12.57 -4.15 -1.39
N ILE A 31 -12.72 -3.62 -0.18
CA ILE A 31 -13.88 -3.93 0.66
C ILE A 31 -15.16 -3.39 0.03
N VAL A 32 -15.18 -2.10 -0.33
CA VAL A 32 -16.37 -1.50 -0.95
C VAL A 32 -16.71 -2.17 -2.27
N PHE A 33 -15.69 -2.34 -3.12
CA PHE A 33 -15.90 -2.91 -4.44
C PHE A 33 -16.29 -4.38 -4.39
N GLY A 34 -15.63 -5.18 -3.51
CA GLY A 34 -15.97 -6.58 -3.28
C GLY A 34 -17.42 -6.75 -2.84
N ASN A 35 -17.88 -5.93 -1.90
CA ASN A 35 -19.30 -5.91 -1.49
C ASN A 35 -20.25 -5.56 -2.64
N LEU A 36 -19.94 -4.50 -3.40
CA LEU A 36 -20.80 -4.05 -4.52
C LEU A 36 -20.95 -5.11 -5.61
N ILE A 37 -19.91 -5.85 -5.93
CA ILE A 37 -19.96 -6.91 -6.94
C ILE A 37 -20.33 -8.29 -6.38
N GLY A 38 -20.48 -8.40 -5.05
CA GLY A 38 -20.73 -9.68 -4.36
C GLY A 38 -19.59 -10.67 -4.59
N PHE A 39 -18.33 -10.22 -4.40
CA PHE A 39 -17.14 -11.06 -4.45
C PHE A 39 -16.55 -11.19 -3.06
N HIS A 40 -16.64 -12.39 -2.50
CA HIS A 40 -16.10 -12.71 -1.18
C HIS A 40 -15.12 -13.86 -1.34
N SER A 41 -13.88 -13.67 -0.90
CA SER A 41 -12.88 -14.73 -0.88
C SER A 41 -12.83 -15.42 0.48
N ASN A 42 -12.62 -16.73 0.47
CA ASN A 42 -12.42 -17.48 1.69
C ASN A 42 -11.08 -17.07 2.33
N HIS A 43 -11.12 -16.64 3.60
CA HIS A 43 -9.93 -16.33 4.40
C HIS A 43 -8.97 -15.30 3.79
N LYS A 44 -9.44 -14.39 2.92
CA LYS A 44 -8.64 -13.33 2.26
C LYS A 44 -7.46 -13.85 1.42
N VAL A 45 -7.49 -15.11 1.03
CA VAL A 45 -6.41 -15.74 0.23
C VAL A 45 -6.25 -15.04 -1.13
N PHE A 46 -7.36 -14.67 -1.74
CA PHE A 46 -7.36 -13.96 -3.02
C PHE A 46 -6.73 -12.57 -2.89
N GLU A 47 -7.14 -11.79 -1.88
CA GLU A 47 -6.61 -10.44 -1.62
C GLU A 47 -5.10 -10.46 -1.35
N ILE A 48 -4.63 -11.44 -0.58
CA ILE A 48 -3.20 -11.63 -0.32
C ILE A 48 -2.44 -11.89 -1.63
N ALA A 49 -2.98 -12.70 -2.51
CA ALA A 49 -2.34 -13.04 -3.77
C ALA A 49 -2.29 -11.85 -4.75
N ILE A 50 -3.39 -11.10 -4.91
CA ILE A 50 -3.41 -9.94 -5.79
C ILE A 50 -2.49 -8.82 -5.30
N GLN A 51 -2.32 -8.70 -4.00
CA GLN A 51 -1.37 -7.77 -3.38
C GLN A 51 0.07 -8.09 -3.78
N LEU A 52 0.46 -9.37 -3.81
CA LEU A 52 1.77 -9.79 -4.35
C LEU A 52 1.93 -9.43 -5.83
N GLY A 53 0.87 -9.56 -6.63
CA GLY A 53 0.85 -9.13 -8.03
C GLY A 53 1.21 -7.64 -8.15
N ALA A 54 0.57 -6.79 -7.35
CA ALA A 54 0.89 -5.37 -7.30
C ALA A 54 2.35 -5.11 -6.89
N VAL A 55 2.87 -5.80 -5.87
CA VAL A 55 4.27 -5.65 -5.42
C VAL A 55 5.27 -6.02 -6.50
N LEU A 56 5.02 -7.10 -7.24
CA LEU A 56 5.89 -7.49 -8.36
C LEU A 56 5.97 -6.42 -9.44
N ALA A 57 4.93 -5.58 -9.60
CA ALA A 57 4.98 -4.44 -10.50
C ALA A 57 6.10 -3.45 -10.13
N VAL A 58 6.31 -3.19 -8.84
CA VAL A 58 7.42 -2.34 -8.37
C VAL A 58 8.77 -3.02 -8.63
N VAL A 59 8.89 -4.32 -8.33
CA VAL A 59 10.12 -5.06 -8.57
C VAL A 59 10.47 -5.04 -10.06
N PHE A 60 9.48 -5.18 -10.94
CA PHE A 60 9.68 -5.14 -12.39
C PHE A 60 10.06 -3.73 -12.88
N GLU A 61 9.36 -2.69 -12.42
CA GLU A 61 9.66 -1.29 -12.81
C GLU A 61 11.06 -0.87 -12.39
N TYR A 62 11.49 -1.30 -11.21
CA TYR A 62 12.80 -0.98 -10.65
C TYR A 62 13.78 -2.16 -10.72
N TRP A 63 13.59 -3.08 -11.68
CA TRP A 63 14.40 -4.29 -11.80
C TRP A 63 15.90 -4.02 -11.79
N GLN A 64 16.34 -3.01 -12.55
CA GLN A 64 17.76 -2.63 -12.60
C GLN A 64 18.28 -2.21 -11.23
N ARG A 65 17.46 -1.46 -10.48
CA ARG A 65 17.82 -1.02 -9.12
C ARG A 65 17.97 -2.21 -8.17
N PHE A 66 16.98 -3.10 -8.14
CA PHE A 66 17.01 -4.29 -7.29
C PHE A 66 18.16 -5.24 -7.66
N SER A 67 18.39 -5.46 -8.96
CA SER A 67 19.50 -6.27 -9.46
C SER A 67 20.85 -5.70 -9.03
N ASN A 68 21.06 -4.39 -9.20
CA ASN A 68 22.30 -3.71 -8.79
C ASN A 68 22.52 -3.82 -7.27
N VAL A 69 21.46 -3.66 -6.48
CA VAL A 69 21.54 -3.82 -5.03
C VAL A 69 21.90 -5.25 -4.66
N LEU A 70 21.26 -6.26 -5.24
CA LEU A 70 21.54 -7.69 -4.95
C LEU A 70 22.99 -8.06 -5.25
N HIS A 71 23.55 -7.58 -6.37
CA HIS A 71 24.96 -7.85 -6.72
C HIS A 71 25.95 -7.01 -5.90
N GLY A 72 25.50 -5.88 -5.38
CA GLY A 72 26.31 -4.95 -4.59
C GLY A 72 26.34 -5.23 -3.09
N VAL A 73 25.39 -6.01 -2.55
CA VAL A 73 25.35 -6.34 -1.11
C VAL A 73 26.63 -7.02 -0.69
N GLY A 74 27.21 -6.52 0.40
CA GLY A 74 28.52 -6.98 0.93
C GLY A 74 29.73 -6.34 0.24
N LYS A 75 29.58 -5.66 -0.90
CA LYS A 75 30.67 -5.10 -1.70
C LYS A 75 30.56 -3.59 -1.90
N ASP A 76 29.37 -3.08 -2.09
CA ASP A 76 29.12 -1.66 -2.34
C ASP A 76 28.44 -0.99 -1.13
N ARG A 77 29.00 0.13 -0.72
CA ARG A 77 28.51 0.91 0.42
C ARG A 77 27.10 1.47 0.18
N LYS A 78 26.75 1.85 -1.06
CA LYS A 78 25.41 2.36 -1.41
C LYS A 78 24.38 1.26 -1.32
N ALA A 79 24.67 0.07 -1.88
CA ALA A 79 23.80 -1.09 -1.81
C ALA A 79 23.52 -1.53 -0.37
N ASN A 80 24.60 -1.62 0.45
CA ASN A 80 24.48 -1.98 1.86
C ASN A 80 23.63 -0.96 2.63
N ARG A 81 23.84 0.34 2.39
CA ARG A 81 23.06 1.41 3.06
C ARG A 81 21.59 1.38 2.63
N PHE A 82 21.31 1.13 1.36
CA PHE A 82 19.94 0.99 0.86
C PHE A 82 19.20 -0.16 1.54
N VAL A 83 19.81 -1.35 1.62
CA VAL A 83 19.22 -2.52 2.31
C VAL A 83 19.04 -2.25 3.80
N LEU A 84 20.04 -1.64 4.45
CA LEU A 84 19.96 -1.26 5.85
C LEU A 84 18.81 -0.27 6.11
N ASN A 85 18.64 0.74 5.27
CA ASN A 85 17.55 1.70 5.37
C ASN A 85 16.18 1.05 5.20
N LEU A 86 16.03 0.11 4.25
CA LEU A 86 14.79 -0.66 4.10
C LEU A 86 14.50 -1.52 5.34
N ALA A 87 15.52 -2.19 5.88
CA ALA A 87 15.37 -2.99 7.10
C ALA A 87 14.97 -2.12 8.31
N ILE A 88 15.62 -0.96 8.50
CA ILE A 88 15.29 -0.02 9.59
C ILE A 88 13.86 0.51 9.44
N ALA A 89 13.42 0.88 8.23
CA ALA A 89 12.08 1.37 7.98
C ALA A 89 11.00 0.26 8.10
N PHE A 90 11.38 -1.00 7.87
CA PHE A 90 10.50 -2.15 8.02
C PHE A 90 10.17 -2.45 9.49
N ILE A 91 11.15 -2.38 10.40
CA ILE A 91 11.07 -2.87 11.77
C ILE A 91 9.90 -2.27 12.58
N PRO A 92 9.68 -0.93 12.63
CA PRO A 92 8.64 -0.36 13.49
C PRO A 92 7.25 -0.92 13.19
N ALA A 93 6.85 -0.95 11.93
CA ALA A 93 5.54 -1.45 11.54
C ALA A 93 5.43 -2.98 11.67
N ALA A 94 6.51 -3.74 11.41
CA ALA A 94 6.53 -5.18 11.59
C ALA A 94 6.37 -5.56 13.08
N VAL A 95 7.09 -4.90 13.98
CA VAL A 95 6.99 -5.14 15.42
C VAL A 95 5.58 -4.80 15.94
N MET A 96 5.07 -3.62 15.60
CA MET A 96 3.74 -3.20 16.03
C MET A 96 2.63 -4.07 15.42
N GLY A 97 2.76 -4.46 14.16
CA GLY A 97 1.83 -5.36 13.50
C GLY A 97 1.77 -6.73 14.16
N LEU A 98 2.92 -7.31 14.51
CA LEU A 98 2.96 -8.60 15.21
C LEU A 98 2.43 -8.53 16.64
N LEU A 99 2.72 -7.46 17.37
CA LEU A 99 2.27 -7.28 18.76
C LEU A 99 0.75 -7.03 18.84
N PHE A 100 0.18 -6.32 17.88
CA PHE A 100 -1.20 -5.83 17.91
C PHE A 100 -2.11 -6.42 16.83
N ASP A 101 -1.70 -7.50 16.11
CA ASP A 101 -2.47 -8.13 15.02
C ASP A 101 -3.92 -8.42 15.44
N LYS A 102 -4.12 -9.01 16.62
CA LYS A 102 -5.46 -9.36 17.12
C LYS A 102 -6.30 -8.12 17.38
N GLN A 103 -5.75 -7.14 18.10
CA GLN A 103 -6.45 -5.91 18.48
C GLN A 103 -6.81 -5.08 17.23
N ILE A 104 -5.88 -4.99 16.28
CA ILE A 104 -6.12 -4.29 15.02
C ILE A 104 -7.28 -4.95 14.25
N LYS A 105 -7.28 -6.29 14.14
CA LYS A 105 -8.32 -7.03 13.42
C LYS A 105 -9.67 -6.95 14.13
N GLU A 106 -9.70 -6.99 15.45
CA GLU A 106 -10.92 -6.99 16.25
C GLU A 106 -11.57 -5.59 16.32
N TYR A 107 -10.78 -4.54 16.56
CA TYR A 107 -11.33 -3.21 16.85
C TYR A 107 -11.30 -2.24 15.66
N LEU A 108 -10.35 -2.38 14.75
CA LEU A 108 -10.13 -1.40 13.69
C LEU A 108 -10.57 -1.87 12.30
N PHE A 109 -10.78 -3.18 12.11
CA PHE A 109 -11.23 -3.73 10.82
C PHE A 109 -12.77 -3.64 10.70
N ASN A 110 -13.28 -2.41 10.60
CA ASN A 110 -14.71 -2.13 10.41
C ASN A 110 -14.91 -0.94 9.47
N PRO A 111 -16.13 -0.79 8.84
CA PRO A 111 -16.43 0.25 7.86
C PRO A 111 -16.14 1.66 8.36
N LEU A 112 -16.55 1.93 9.59
CA LEU A 112 -16.42 3.25 10.20
C LEU A 112 -14.95 3.65 10.36
N SER A 113 -14.11 2.74 10.87
CA SER A 113 -12.67 2.97 11.01
C SER A 113 -12.02 3.29 9.68
N VAL A 114 -12.31 2.50 8.63
CA VAL A 114 -11.77 2.73 7.28
C VAL A 114 -12.21 4.08 6.73
N ALA A 115 -13.49 4.41 6.84
CA ALA A 115 -14.03 5.66 6.33
C ALA A 115 -13.47 6.88 7.08
N VAL A 116 -13.41 6.82 8.40
CA VAL A 116 -12.81 7.87 9.23
C VAL A 116 -11.34 8.08 8.88
N MET A 117 -10.57 6.99 8.72
CA MET A 117 -9.15 7.09 8.38
C MET A 117 -8.91 7.56 6.94
N LEU A 118 -9.83 7.30 6.02
CA LEU A 118 -9.79 7.91 4.68
C LEU A 118 -9.96 9.44 4.79
N VAL A 119 -10.97 9.91 5.52
CA VAL A 119 -11.24 11.36 5.70
C VAL A 119 -10.08 12.04 6.42
N LEU A 120 -9.66 11.51 7.57
CA LEU A 120 -8.55 12.07 8.35
C LEU A 120 -7.25 12.08 7.55
N GLY A 121 -6.96 10.99 6.84
CA GLY A 121 -5.79 10.91 5.96
C GLY A 121 -5.85 11.89 4.79
N GLY A 122 -7.05 12.21 4.27
CA GLY A 122 -7.24 13.26 3.28
C GLY A 122 -6.86 14.64 3.84
N PHE A 123 -7.37 15.01 5.01
CA PHE A 123 -6.98 16.26 5.69
C PHE A 123 -5.49 16.29 6.03
N PHE A 124 -4.92 15.17 6.44
CA PHE A 124 -3.49 15.05 6.71
C PHE A 124 -2.65 15.33 5.47
N ILE A 125 -3.02 14.78 4.31
CA ILE A 125 -2.34 15.08 3.04
C ILE A 125 -2.41 16.57 2.71
N LEU A 126 -3.57 17.22 2.85
CA LEU A 126 -3.72 18.67 2.63
C LEU A 126 -2.79 19.48 3.54
N TRP A 127 -2.70 19.10 4.80
CA TRP A 127 -1.82 19.76 5.76
C TRP A 127 -0.33 19.59 5.42
N VAL A 128 0.09 18.35 5.07
CA VAL A 128 1.48 18.06 4.67
C VAL A 128 1.86 18.84 3.42
N GLU A 129 1.01 18.84 2.39
CA GLU A 129 1.29 19.57 1.15
C GLU A 129 1.38 21.08 1.36
N LYS A 130 0.52 21.65 2.21
CA LYS A 130 0.59 23.08 2.60
C LYS A 130 1.89 23.41 3.33
N ARG A 131 2.39 22.49 4.17
CA ARG A 131 3.67 22.66 4.88
C ARG A 131 4.85 22.54 3.92
N GLN A 132 4.84 21.54 3.04
CA GLN A 132 5.91 21.29 2.06
C GLN A 132 6.06 22.46 1.07
N SER A 133 4.97 23.13 0.69
CA SER A 133 5.05 24.29 -0.22
C SER A 133 5.77 25.50 0.37
N ARG A 134 6.07 25.50 1.68
CA ARG A 134 6.73 26.59 2.42
C ARG A 134 8.19 26.31 2.79
N ALA A 135 8.68 25.11 2.50
CA ALA A 135 10.04 24.70 2.87
C ALA A 135 10.68 23.94 1.72
N GLU A 136 11.94 24.21 1.43
CA GLU A 136 12.71 23.43 0.47
C GLU A 136 13.01 22.04 1.06
N PRO A 137 12.85 20.97 0.25
CA PRO A 137 13.20 19.63 0.68
C PRO A 137 14.72 19.52 0.90
N LYS A 138 15.11 18.83 1.98
CA LYS A 138 16.51 18.63 2.36
C LYS A 138 17.15 17.44 1.66
N ILE A 139 16.34 16.46 1.24
CA ILE A 139 16.80 15.19 0.70
C ILE A 139 16.01 14.91 -0.59
N ALA A 140 16.72 14.91 -1.74
CA ALA A 140 16.16 14.74 -3.08
C ALA A 140 16.64 13.47 -3.79
N ASP A 141 17.36 12.59 -3.08
CA ASP A 141 17.88 11.32 -3.61
C ASP A 141 17.71 10.21 -2.58
N VAL A 142 17.20 9.05 -3.01
CA VAL A 142 17.02 7.86 -2.17
C VAL A 142 18.37 7.38 -1.60
N ASP A 143 19.46 7.51 -2.36
CA ASP A 143 20.79 7.15 -1.90
C ASP A 143 21.39 8.15 -0.90
N ALA A 144 20.81 9.33 -0.76
CA ALA A 144 21.19 10.30 0.27
C ALA A 144 20.54 10.04 1.63
N LEU A 145 19.49 9.19 1.70
CA LEU A 145 18.79 8.86 2.94
C LEU A 145 19.75 8.26 3.98
N ARG A 146 19.69 8.78 5.19
CA ARG A 146 20.42 8.25 6.36
C ARG A 146 19.54 7.26 7.11
N PRO A 147 20.11 6.38 7.94
CA PRO A 147 19.32 5.44 8.76
C PRO A 147 18.23 6.10 9.60
N ILE A 148 18.48 7.30 10.13
CA ILE A 148 17.46 8.05 10.89
C ILE A 148 16.29 8.50 10.02
N ASP A 149 16.55 8.88 8.76
CA ASP A 149 15.50 9.30 7.82
C ASP A 149 14.60 8.09 7.48
N ALA A 150 15.20 6.91 7.28
CA ALA A 150 14.50 5.66 7.08
C ALA A 150 13.68 5.24 8.31
N LEU A 151 14.23 5.41 9.52
CA LEU A 151 13.50 5.13 10.76
C LEU A 151 12.25 6.02 10.88
N MET A 152 12.34 7.30 10.55
CA MET A 152 11.20 8.22 10.64
C MET A 152 10.08 7.83 9.64
N ILE A 153 10.45 7.37 8.43
CA ILE A 153 9.47 6.79 7.49
C ILE A 153 8.85 5.51 8.08
N GLY A 154 9.67 4.66 8.71
CA GLY A 154 9.21 3.43 9.36
C GLY A 154 8.25 3.68 10.52
N VAL A 155 8.51 4.70 11.34
CA VAL A 155 7.60 5.15 12.41
C VAL A 155 6.28 5.66 11.79
N ALA A 156 6.34 6.45 10.73
CA ALA A 156 5.14 6.89 10.02
C ALA A 156 4.36 5.71 9.43
N GLN A 157 5.04 4.65 9.00
CA GLN A 157 4.40 3.44 8.48
C GLN A 157 3.56 2.70 9.53
N VAL A 158 3.84 2.85 10.83
CA VAL A 158 3.02 2.24 11.90
C VAL A 158 1.55 2.68 11.80
N PHE A 159 1.29 3.92 11.42
CA PHE A 159 -0.09 4.41 11.23
C PHE A 159 -0.84 3.65 10.13
N ALA A 160 -0.12 3.07 9.17
CA ALA A 160 -0.71 2.25 8.11
C ALA A 160 -1.30 0.92 8.58
N LEU A 161 -1.01 0.49 9.81
CA LEU A 161 -1.64 -0.67 10.43
C LEU A 161 -3.13 -0.43 10.69
N VAL A 162 -3.56 0.83 10.80
CA VAL A 162 -4.98 1.18 10.90
C VAL A 162 -5.60 1.13 9.52
N PRO A 163 -6.61 0.25 9.27
CA PRO A 163 -7.27 0.14 7.99
C PRO A 163 -7.84 1.47 7.50
N GLY A 164 -7.70 1.75 6.21
CA GLY A 164 -8.11 3.05 5.64
C GLY A 164 -7.02 4.12 5.61
N THR A 165 -5.95 3.99 6.42
CA THR A 165 -4.87 5.00 6.46
C THR A 165 -4.09 5.08 5.16
N SER A 166 -3.88 3.98 4.45
CA SER A 166 -2.99 3.78 3.31
C SER A 166 -1.51 3.69 3.71
N ARG A 167 -0.87 2.57 3.40
CA ARG A 167 0.56 2.36 3.63
C ARG A 167 1.40 3.38 2.86
N SER A 168 1.15 3.53 1.55
CA SER A 168 1.82 4.51 0.70
C SER A 168 1.57 5.95 1.19
N GLY A 169 0.33 6.27 1.60
CA GLY A 169 0.00 7.58 2.17
C GLY A 169 0.81 7.89 3.43
N SER A 170 0.91 6.94 4.36
CA SER A 170 1.66 7.12 5.61
C SER A 170 3.14 7.32 5.39
N THR A 171 3.77 6.47 4.58
CA THR A 171 5.22 6.52 4.33
C THR A 171 5.63 7.74 3.53
N VAL A 172 4.86 8.09 2.49
CA VAL A 172 5.13 9.29 1.66
C VAL A 172 4.94 10.56 2.47
N MET A 173 3.81 10.71 3.16
CA MET A 173 3.54 11.92 3.94
C MET A 173 4.49 12.04 5.13
N GLY A 174 4.84 10.94 5.79
CA GLY A 174 5.86 10.91 6.86
C GLY A 174 7.23 11.35 6.36
N GLY A 175 7.67 10.83 5.21
CA GLY A 175 8.92 11.23 4.57
C GLY A 175 8.94 12.71 4.19
N MET A 176 7.85 13.22 3.60
CA MET A 176 7.71 14.63 3.26
C MET A 176 7.76 15.53 4.52
N LEU A 177 7.11 15.16 5.61
CA LEU A 177 7.18 15.90 6.87
C LEU A 177 8.58 15.95 7.45
N TRP A 178 9.38 14.91 7.23
CA TRP A 178 10.77 14.82 7.66
C TRP A 178 11.71 15.64 6.76
N GLY A 179 11.20 16.22 5.66
CA GLY A 179 11.97 17.06 4.74
C GLY A 179 12.52 16.29 3.53
N ILE A 180 11.98 15.12 3.22
CA ILE A 180 12.32 14.38 2.02
C ILE A 180 11.48 14.90 0.86
N GLU A 181 12.08 15.05 -0.33
CA GLU A 181 11.37 15.45 -1.54
C GLU A 181 10.24 14.48 -1.87
N ARG A 182 9.11 15.00 -2.40
CA ARG A 182 7.91 14.21 -2.74
C ARG A 182 8.21 12.99 -3.58
N LYS A 183 8.99 13.14 -4.65
CA LYS A 183 9.37 12.06 -5.55
C LYS A 183 10.22 11.02 -4.82
N THR A 184 11.24 11.44 -4.09
CA THR A 184 12.13 10.57 -3.31
C THR A 184 11.38 9.79 -2.23
N ALA A 185 10.46 10.45 -1.51
CA ALA A 185 9.60 9.80 -0.51
C ALA A 185 8.70 8.74 -1.16
N THR A 186 8.18 9.03 -2.38
CA THR A 186 7.36 8.08 -3.14
C THR A 186 8.17 6.86 -3.58
N GLU A 187 9.36 7.08 -4.15
CA GLU A 187 10.25 5.99 -4.58
C GLU A 187 10.66 5.11 -3.39
N PHE A 188 11.07 5.72 -2.27
CA PHE A 188 11.42 4.95 -1.07
C PHE A 188 10.23 4.18 -0.51
N SER A 189 9.03 4.76 -0.53
CA SER A 189 7.79 4.06 -0.16
C SER A 189 7.55 2.83 -1.04
N PHE A 190 7.80 2.91 -2.35
CA PHE A 190 7.69 1.76 -3.24
C PHE A 190 8.70 0.67 -2.93
N PHE A 191 9.97 1.04 -2.69
CA PHE A 191 10.98 0.07 -2.30
C PHE A 191 10.65 -0.60 -0.97
N LEU A 192 10.16 0.16 0.01
CA LEU A 192 9.76 -0.36 1.31
C LEU A 192 8.52 -1.29 1.22
N ALA A 193 7.65 -1.08 0.22
CA ALA A 193 6.51 -1.96 -0.02
C ALA A 193 6.94 -3.41 -0.25
N VAL A 194 8.05 -3.63 -0.95
CA VAL A 194 8.49 -4.97 -1.33
C VAL A 194 8.75 -5.87 -0.11
N PRO A 195 9.66 -5.53 0.82
CA PRO A 195 9.88 -6.38 2.00
C PRO A 195 8.65 -6.43 2.91
N MET A 196 7.89 -5.34 3.05
CA MET A 196 6.70 -5.29 3.90
C MET A 196 5.62 -6.26 3.42
N MET A 197 5.27 -6.20 2.15
CA MET A 197 4.16 -7.00 1.61
C MET A 197 4.58 -8.46 1.41
N VAL A 198 5.84 -8.72 1.05
CA VAL A 198 6.36 -10.09 1.02
C VAL A 198 6.31 -10.73 2.42
N ALA A 199 6.72 -10.01 3.47
CA ALA A 199 6.66 -10.51 4.83
C ALA A 199 5.22 -10.69 5.33
N ALA A 200 4.33 -9.74 5.07
CA ALA A 200 2.91 -9.84 5.41
C ALA A 200 2.23 -11.02 4.71
N THR A 201 2.47 -11.18 3.41
CA THR A 201 1.96 -12.31 2.63
C THR A 201 2.51 -13.64 3.14
N ALA A 202 3.82 -13.73 3.40
CA ALA A 202 4.41 -14.95 3.95
C ALA A 202 3.78 -15.33 5.29
N TYR A 203 3.56 -14.35 6.17
CA TYR A 203 2.88 -14.56 7.46
C TYR A 203 1.45 -15.06 7.28
N ASP A 204 0.66 -14.43 6.41
CA ASP A 204 -0.72 -14.81 6.17
C ASP A 204 -0.83 -16.17 5.47
N VAL A 205 0.05 -16.46 4.49
CA VAL A 205 0.12 -17.78 3.84
C VAL A 205 0.45 -18.87 4.86
N LEU A 206 1.45 -18.66 5.73
CA LEU A 206 1.81 -19.62 6.78
C LEU A 206 0.65 -19.86 7.77
N LYS A 207 -0.16 -18.85 8.04
CA LYS A 207 -1.32 -18.94 8.94
C LYS A 207 -2.51 -19.64 8.29
N HIS A 208 -2.68 -19.51 6.97
CA HIS A 208 -3.87 -19.95 6.23
C HIS A 208 -3.58 -21.00 5.15
N TYR A 209 -2.38 -21.62 5.08
CA TYR A 209 -1.99 -22.51 3.99
C TYR A 209 -2.96 -23.68 3.74
N ARG A 210 -3.70 -24.12 4.77
CA ARG A 210 -4.68 -25.23 4.68
C ARG A 210 -5.96 -24.85 3.92
N PHE A 211 -6.21 -23.57 3.69
CA PHE A 211 -7.41 -23.08 3.00
C PHE A 211 -7.16 -22.83 1.49
N PHE A 212 -5.94 -22.99 1.02
CA PHE A 212 -5.63 -22.92 -0.41
C PHE A 212 -6.13 -24.15 -1.11
N THR A 213 -7.08 -23.99 -2.05
CA THR A 213 -7.60 -25.06 -2.86
C THR A 213 -7.12 -24.94 -4.31
N LEU A 214 -6.94 -26.08 -5.01
CA LEU A 214 -6.58 -26.07 -6.44
C LEU A 214 -7.65 -25.41 -7.30
N HIS A 215 -8.90 -25.37 -6.82
CA HIS A 215 -10.01 -24.72 -7.52
C HIS A 215 -9.83 -23.19 -7.58
N ASP A 216 -9.22 -22.58 -6.57
CA ASP A 216 -9.05 -21.13 -6.46
C ASP A 216 -7.87 -20.63 -7.28
N VAL A 217 -6.92 -21.50 -7.66
CA VAL A 217 -5.67 -21.13 -8.34
C VAL A 217 -5.92 -20.36 -9.64
N GLY A 218 -6.93 -20.76 -10.41
CA GLY A 218 -7.26 -20.06 -11.65
C GLY A 218 -7.73 -18.63 -11.44
N LEU A 219 -8.61 -18.40 -10.45
CA LEU A 219 -9.10 -17.06 -10.10
C LEU A 219 -8.00 -16.19 -9.50
N ILE A 220 -7.19 -16.78 -8.63
CA ILE A 220 -6.01 -16.12 -8.03
C ILE A 220 -5.05 -15.66 -9.12
N LEU A 221 -4.74 -16.52 -10.10
CA LEU A 221 -3.82 -16.16 -11.19
C LEU A 221 -4.35 -15.01 -12.05
N ILE A 222 -5.65 -15.02 -12.36
CA ILE A 222 -6.30 -13.93 -13.12
C ILE A 222 -6.20 -12.60 -12.34
N GLY A 223 -6.59 -12.60 -11.08
CA GLY A 223 -6.50 -11.42 -10.23
C GLY A 223 -5.07 -10.92 -10.03
N PHE A 224 -4.13 -11.85 -9.84
CA PHE A 224 -2.69 -11.56 -9.70
C PHE A 224 -2.11 -10.88 -10.95
N ILE A 225 -2.38 -11.42 -12.15
CA ILE A 225 -1.93 -10.82 -13.41
C ILE A 225 -2.57 -9.45 -13.61
N ALA A 226 -3.86 -9.31 -13.31
CA ALA A 226 -4.56 -8.03 -13.38
C ALA A 226 -3.94 -6.99 -12.44
N ALA A 227 -3.65 -7.36 -11.20
CA ALA A 227 -3.01 -6.50 -10.21
C ALA A 227 -1.58 -6.12 -10.62
N PHE A 228 -0.81 -7.06 -11.18
CA PHE A 228 0.51 -6.79 -11.72
C PHE A 228 0.48 -5.76 -12.86
N VAL A 229 -0.38 -5.96 -13.86
CA VAL A 229 -0.47 -5.08 -15.03
C VAL A 229 -0.97 -3.68 -14.62
N SER A 230 -2.05 -3.61 -13.85
CA SER A 230 -2.58 -2.33 -13.37
C SER A 230 -1.63 -1.62 -12.40
N GLY A 231 -0.91 -2.39 -11.57
CA GLY A 231 0.15 -1.89 -10.70
C GLY A 231 1.31 -1.25 -11.46
N LEU A 232 1.77 -1.87 -12.56
CA LEU A 232 2.79 -1.27 -13.43
C LEU A 232 2.34 0.07 -14.01
N VAL A 233 1.11 0.15 -14.48
CA VAL A 233 0.52 1.39 -14.98
C VAL A 233 0.44 2.44 -13.88
N ALA A 234 -0.05 2.05 -12.69
CA ALA A 234 -0.20 2.94 -11.54
C ALA A 234 1.13 3.50 -11.04
N VAL A 235 2.16 2.66 -10.89
CA VAL A 235 3.51 3.07 -10.45
C VAL A 235 4.11 4.08 -11.42
N LYS A 236 4.12 3.80 -12.73
CA LYS A 236 4.62 4.72 -13.75
C LYS A 236 3.85 6.03 -13.80
N ALA A 237 2.52 5.94 -13.77
CA ALA A 237 1.65 7.10 -13.81
C ALA A 237 1.85 7.99 -12.56
N LEU A 238 1.94 7.39 -11.37
CA LEU A 238 2.15 8.13 -10.13
C LEU A 238 3.51 8.83 -10.11
N LEU A 239 4.59 8.17 -10.50
CA LEU A 239 5.93 8.79 -10.57
C LEU A 239 5.95 9.99 -11.52
N LYS A 240 5.34 9.83 -12.69
CA LYS A 240 5.20 10.95 -13.67
C LYS A 240 4.32 12.07 -13.10
N PHE A 241 3.28 11.74 -12.35
CA PHE A 241 2.40 12.71 -11.73
C PHE A 241 3.11 13.50 -10.63
N VAL A 242 3.73 12.83 -9.66
CA VAL A 242 4.35 13.48 -8.49
C VAL A 242 5.60 14.30 -8.83
N SER A 243 6.23 14.02 -9.96
CA SER A 243 7.32 14.85 -10.47
C SER A 243 6.88 16.25 -10.91
N LYS A 244 5.58 16.45 -11.18
CA LYS A 244 5.03 17.72 -11.72
C LYS A 244 3.88 18.27 -10.87
N LYS A 245 3.23 17.45 -10.07
CA LYS A 245 2.00 17.78 -9.33
C LYS A 245 2.13 17.36 -7.85
N ASN A 246 1.22 17.84 -7.03
CA ASN A 246 1.13 17.52 -5.61
C ASN A 246 0.05 16.45 -5.33
N TYR A 247 -0.05 16.01 -4.07
CA TYR A 247 -1.01 14.98 -3.65
C TYR A 247 -2.42 15.52 -3.32
N ILE A 248 -2.69 16.82 -3.49
CA ILE A 248 -3.99 17.44 -3.19
C ILE A 248 -5.17 16.72 -3.87
N PRO A 249 -5.12 16.31 -5.15
CA PRO A 249 -6.23 15.59 -5.78
C PRO A 249 -6.58 14.29 -5.06
N PHE A 250 -5.58 13.55 -4.58
CA PHE A 250 -5.80 12.33 -3.82
C PHE A 250 -6.39 12.61 -2.43
N ALA A 251 -6.07 13.74 -1.82
CA ALA A 251 -6.66 14.16 -0.56
C ALA A 251 -8.17 14.38 -0.69
N TYR A 252 -8.59 15.12 -1.70
CA TYR A 252 -10.02 15.33 -1.97
C TYR A 252 -10.74 14.03 -2.31
N TYR A 253 -10.10 13.19 -3.14
CA TYR A 253 -10.64 11.87 -3.45
C TYR A 253 -10.91 11.05 -2.18
N ARG A 254 -9.93 10.97 -1.25
CA ARG A 254 -10.07 10.24 0.01
C ARG A 254 -11.21 10.77 0.87
N ILE A 255 -11.32 12.11 1.00
CA ILE A 255 -12.37 12.74 1.80
C ILE A 255 -13.74 12.37 1.23
N VAL A 256 -13.93 12.54 -0.07
CA VAL A 256 -15.19 12.21 -0.74
C VAL A 256 -15.49 10.73 -0.62
N PHE A 257 -14.52 9.86 -0.90
CA PHE A 257 -14.70 8.41 -0.84
C PHE A 257 -15.02 7.94 0.58
N GLY A 258 -14.35 8.48 1.61
CA GLY A 258 -14.65 8.18 3.01
C GLY A 258 -16.07 8.60 3.41
N ILE A 259 -16.53 9.78 2.97
CA ILE A 259 -17.92 10.23 3.19
C ILE A 259 -18.91 9.28 2.48
N VAL A 260 -18.63 8.87 1.25
CA VAL A 260 -19.47 7.92 0.51
C VAL A 260 -19.57 6.58 1.27
N ILE A 261 -18.47 6.07 1.80
CA ILE A 261 -18.49 4.83 2.62
C ILE A 261 -19.38 5.00 3.86
N ILE A 262 -19.30 6.15 4.56
CA ILE A 262 -20.15 6.41 5.73
C ILE A 262 -21.63 6.40 5.33
N ILE A 263 -21.98 7.05 4.23
CA ILE A 263 -23.36 7.10 3.73
C ILE A 263 -23.86 5.68 3.36
N LEU A 264 -23.06 4.90 2.63
CA LEU A 264 -23.40 3.55 2.22
C LEU A 264 -23.54 2.61 3.43
N TRP A 265 -22.72 2.78 4.45
CA TRP A 265 -22.82 2.01 5.69
C TRP A 265 -24.08 2.38 6.50
N LEU A 266 -24.35 3.67 6.69
CA LEU A 266 -25.55 4.14 7.39
C LEU A 266 -26.86 3.76 6.69
N SER A 267 -26.84 3.64 5.35
CA SER A 267 -27.99 3.19 4.56
C SER A 267 -28.17 1.66 4.54
N GLY A 268 -27.26 0.89 5.14
CA GLY A 268 -27.30 -0.57 5.15
C GLY A 268 -26.93 -1.24 3.83
N TRP A 269 -26.39 -0.49 2.87
CA TRP A 269 -25.96 -1.01 1.57
C TRP A 269 -24.66 -1.80 1.62
N ILE A 270 -23.82 -1.53 2.61
CA ILE A 270 -22.55 -2.24 2.85
C ILE A 270 -22.60 -2.82 4.25
N SER A 271 -22.57 -4.14 4.35
CA SER A 271 -22.32 -4.89 5.58
C SER A 271 -20.87 -5.41 5.54
N TRP A 272 -20.22 -5.45 6.71
CA TRP A 272 -18.89 -6.02 6.87
C TRP A 272 -19.04 -7.27 7.74
N GLU A 273 -19.44 -8.36 7.12
CA GLU A 273 -19.39 -9.68 7.72
C GLU A 273 -18.12 -10.43 7.30
#